data_b1b76197249026bfbb026f881bb0ca0e
#
_entry.id   b1b76197249026bfbb026f881bb0ca0e
#
_cell.length_a   1.000
_cell.length_b   1.000
_cell.length_c   1.000
_cell.angle_alpha   90.00
_cell.angle_beta   90.00
_cell.angle_gamma   90.00
#
_symmetry.space_group_name_H-M   'P 1'
#
loop_
_entity.id
_entity.type
_entity.pdbx_description
1 polymer ?
#
loop_
_entity_poly.entity_id
_entity_poly.type
_entity_poly.pdbx_seq_one_letter_code
_entity_poly.pdbx_strand_id
1 'polypeptide(L)' 'DTMQGQFYCHLHMSAADGEGIVRGGHLNRATVSATCELVLRCIDGTIDRQRDAATGLNLWKF' A
#
# COMPACT_ATOMS: atom_id res chain seq x y z
N ASP A 1 -5.40 3.63 6.54
CA ASP A 1 -5.57 2.90 7.80
C ASP A 1 -4.56 3.36 8.87
N THR A 2 -4.66 2.79 10.05
CA THR A 2 -3.79 3.13 11.18
C THR A 2 -3.16 1.87 11.75
N MET A 3 -2.13 2.06 12.56
CA MET A 3 -1.57 1.03 13.41
C MET A 3 -1.18 1.67 14.73
N GLN A 4 -1.71 1.17 15.85
CA GLN A 4 -1.55 1.78 17.18
C GLN A 4 -1.93 3.27 17.19
N GLY A 5 -3.00 3.63 16.47
CA GLY A 5 -3.48 5.00 16.37
C GLY A 5 -2.65 5.92 15.47
N GLN A 6 -1.56 5.44 14.86
CA GLN A 6 -0.71 6.22 13.96
C GLN A 6 -1.05 5.90 12.50
N PHE A 7 -0.82 6.87 11.62
CA PHE A 7 -0.99 6.65 10.18
C PHE A 7 -0.16 5.45 9.71
N TYR A 8 -0.80 4.58 8.95
CA TYR A 8 -0.16 3.42 8.36
C TYR A 8 -0.59 3.28 6.89
N CYS A 9 0.37 3.27 6.00
CA CYS A 9 0.14 3.12 4.57
C CYS A 9 0.74 1.80 4.09
N HIS A 10 -0.07 0.99 3.41
CA HIS A 10 0.38 -0.27 2.82
C HIS A 10 -0.06 -0.29 1.37
N LEU A 11 0.88 -0.12 0.48
CA LEU A 11 0.65 -0.05 -0.95
C LEU A 11 1.35 -1.21 -1.66
N HIS A 12 0.67 -1.76 -2.64
CA HIS A 12 1.25 -2.64 -3.64
C HIS A 12 1.19 -1.96 -5.00
N MET A 13 2.16 -2.27 -5.82
CA MET A 13 2.29 -1.70 -7.15
C MET A 13 2.64 -2.80 -8.12
N SER A 14 2.18 -2.68 -9.35
CA SER A 14 2.71 -3.40 -10.49
C SER A 14 3.15 -2.39 -11.54
N ALA A 15 4.27 -2.66 -12.19
CA ALA A 15 4.82 -1.80 -13.22
C ALA A 15 5.39 -2.62 -14.35
N ALA A 16 5.13 -2.16 -15.57
CA ALA A 16 5.69 -2.75 -16.79
C ALA A 16 6.91 -1.95 -17.25
N ASP A 17 7.91 -2.65 -17.76
CA ASP A 17 9.03 -2.03 -18.45
C ASP A 17 8.73 -1.80 -19.94
N GLY A 18 9.71 -1.29 -20.68
CA GLY A 18 9.56 -1.01 -22.11
C GLY A 18 9.34 -2.23 -22.98
N GLU A 19 9.56 -3.43 -22.46
CA GLU A 19 9.31 -4.71 -23.15
C GLU A 19 7.97 -5.34 -22.74
N GLY A 20 7.23 -4.69 -21.83
CA GLY A 20 5.95 -5.19 -21.35
C GLY A 20 6.07 -6.22 -20.24
N ILE A 21 7.26 -6.40 -19.67
CA ILE A 21 7.45 -7.30 -18.52
C ILE A 21 6.97 -6.60 -17.26
N VAL A 22 6.06 -7.24 -16.55
CA VAL A 22 5.46 -6.69 -15.32
C VAL A 22 6.14 -7.27 -14.10
N ARG A 23 6.49 -6.38 -13.18
CA ARG A 23 6.96 -6.73 -11.84
C ARG A 23 6.08 -6.03 -10.81
N GLY A 24 5.89 -6.64 -9.67
CA GLY A 24 5.05 -6.09 -8.62
C GLY A 24 5.55 -6.45 -7.23
N GLY A 25 5.03 -5.72 -6.25
CA GLY A 25 5.37 -5.91 -4.85
C GLY A 25 4.98 -4.72 -4.01
N HIS A 26 5.54 -4.66 -2.80
CA HIS A 26 5.35 -3.52 -1.91
C HIS A 26 5.91 -2.24 -2.52
N LEU A 27 5.15 -1.17 -2.42
CA LEU A 27 5.61 0.16 -2.74
C LEU A 27 5.93 0.92 -1.45
N ASN A 28 7.21 1.08 -1.15
CA ASN A 28 7.65 1.88 -0.01
C ASN A 28 8.03 3.30 -0.44
N ARG A 29 8.57 3.43 -1.64
CA ARG A 29 9.00 4.70 -2.21
C ARG A 29 9.04 4.60 -3.73
N ALA A 30 8.60 5.66 -4.39
CA ALA A 30 8.75 5.82 -5.83
C ALA A 30 9.00 7.29 -6.16
N THR A 31 9.77 7.54 -7.20
CA THR A 31 10.01 8.87 -7.74
C THR A 31 9.50 8.92 -9.17
N VAL A 32 8.62 9.87 -9.43
CA VAL A 32 8.06 10.07 -10.77
C VAL A 32 9.10 10.74 -11.65
N SER A 33 9.39 10.15 -12.81
CA SER A 33 10.35 10.71 -13.75
C SER A 33 9.73 11.68 -14.74
N ALA A 34 8.45 11.53 -15.05
CA ALA A 34 7.75 12.38 -16.01
C ALA A 34 6.40 12.85 -15.44
N THR A 35 5.38 12.01 -15.49
CA THR A 35 4.04 12.35 -15.03
C THR A 35 3.46 11.25 -14.15
N CYS A 36 2.58 11.65 -13.23
CA CYS A 36 1.79 10.73 -12.43
C CYS A 36 0.37 11.29 -12.33
N GLU A 37 -0.60 10.50 -12.75
CA GLU A 37 -2.01 10.82 -12.60
C GLU A 37 -2.61 9.87 -11.58
N LEU A 38 -3.29 10.41 -10.56
CA LEU A 38 -3.88 9.63 -9.49
C LEU A 38 -5.39 9.84 -9.45
N VAL A 39 -6.12 8.73 -9.38
CA VAL A 39 -7.55 8.74 -9.08
C VAL A 39 -7.74 8.03 -7.75
N LEU A 40 -8.28 8.75 -6.77
CA LEU A 40 -8.48 8.26 -5.42
C LEU A 40 -9.97 8.20 -5.11
N ARG A 41 -10.40 7.09 -4.52
CA ARG A 41 -11.72 6.95 -3.94
C ARG A 41 -11.60 6.84 -2.44
N CYS A 42 -12.12 7.82 -1.73
CA CYS A 42 -12.17 7.80 -0.28
C CYS A 42 -13.38 6.98 0.19
N ILE A 43 -13.15 6.16 1.18
CA ILE A 43 -14.19 5.39 1.86
C ILE A 43 -14.21 5.85 3.30
N ASP A 44 -15.39 6.25 3.80
CA ASP A 44 -15.54 6.71 5.16
C ASP A 44 -15.26 5.58 6.16
N GLY A 45 -14.62 5.95 7.25
CA GLY A 45 -14.30 5.04 8.34
C GLY A 45 -12.80 4.94 8.60
N THR A 46 -12.48 4.26 9.68
CA THR A 46 -11.10 4.02 10.10
C THR A 46 -10.92 2.54 10.37
N ILE A 47 -9.87 1.96 9.82
CA ILE A 47 -9.46 0.59 10.08
C ILE A 47 -8.08 0.62 10.72
N ASP A 48 -7.96 0.02 11.88
CA ASP A 48 -6.69 -0.16 12.56
C ASP A 48 -6.05 -1.49 12.16
N ARG A 49 -4.75 -1.61 12.41
CA ARG A 49 -3.99 -2.83 12.21
C ARG A 49 -3.38 -3.29 13.51
N GLN A 50 -3.19 -4.58 13.60
CA GLN A 50 -2.40 -5.19 14.67
C GLN A 50 -1.50 -6.28 14.10
N ARG A 51 -0.37 -6.48 14.78
CA ARG A 51 0.53 -7.56 14.42
C ARG A 51 -0.10 -8.91 14.76
N ASP A 52 -0.17 -9.78 13.77
CA ASP A 52 -0.58 -11.16 13.93
C ASP A 52 0.62 -12.02 14.36
N ALA A 53 0.50 -12.66 15.52
CA ALA A 53 1.60 -13.43 16.07
C ALA A 53 1.95 -14.68 15.24
N ALA A 54 0.95 -15.27 14.58
CA ALA A 54 1.14 -16.48 13.78
C ALA A 54 1.88 -16.22 12.48
N THR A 55 1.57 -15.11 11.80
CA THR A 55 2.17 -14.78 10.49
C THR A 55 3.25 -13.72 10.58
N GLY A 56 3.29 -12.93 11.66
CA GLY A 56 4.15 -11.77 11.78
C GLY A 56 3.72 -10.56 10.94
N LEU A 57 2.56 -10.63 10.31
CA LEU A 57 2.03 -9.58 9.45
C LEU A 57 1.18 -8.58 10.24
N ASN A 58 1.11 -7.36 9.73
CA ASN A 58 0.22 -6.34 10.27
C ASN A 58 -1.14 -6.43 9.57
N LEU A 59 -2.05 -7.18 10.15
CA LEU A 59 -3.37 -7.45 9.59
C LEU A 59 -4.40 -6.42 10.04
N TRP A 60 -5.43 -6.21 9.24
CA TRP A 60 -6.56 -5.37 9.61
C TRP A 60 -7.26 -5.95 10.84
N LYS A 61 -7.58 -5.05 11.75
CA LYS A 61 -8.36 -5.36 12.95
C LYS A 61 -9.79 -4.90 12.76
N PHE A 62 -10.66 -5.84 12.64
CA PHE A 62 -12.11 -5.60 12.53
C PHE A 62 -12.79 -5.69 13.88
#